data_400120de4d3e150bf751dddfa99569ba
#
_entry.id   400120de4d3e150bf751dddfa99569ba
#
_cell.length_a   1.000
_cell.length_b   1.000
_cell.length_c   1.000
_cell.angle_alpha   90.00
_cell.angle_beta   90.00
_cell.angle_gamma   90.00
#
_symmetry.space_group_name_H-M   'P 1'
#
loop_
_entity.id
_entity.type
_entity.pdbx_description
1 polymer ?
#
loop_
_entity_poly.entity_id
_entity_poly.type
_entity_poly.pdbx_seq_one_letter_code
_entity_poly.pdbx_strand_id
1 'polypeptide(L)'
;MAEFNNVSIAKAASVLFEGNITSRSIEFEDGSRKTLGIMLPGEYELNTVHTQIMDIQRGNLEVLLPAKEWVTYEGPTTFEVPANSKFKLRVHSLVDYCCHFVKNGI
;
A
#
# COMPACT_ATOMS: atom_id res chain seq x y z
N MET A 1 0.19 -17.10 11.66
CA MET A 1 0.05 -16.10 10.63
C MET A 1 -0.97 -15.04 11.06
N ALA A 2 -0.64 -13.78 10.89
CA ALA A 2 -1.55 -12.71 11.29
C ALA A 2 -2.78 -12.69 10.39
N GLU A 3 -3.91 -12.33 10.96
CA GLU A 3 -5.15 -12.25 10.19
C GLU A 3 -6.05 -11.17 10.77
N PHE A 4 -6.98 -10.71 9.93
CA PHE A 4 -8.03 -9.79 10.38
C PHE A 4 -9.29 -10.60 10.63
N ASN A 5 -10.00 -10.30 11.73
CA ASN A 5 -11.22 -10.98 12.08
C ASN A 5 -12.39 -10.00 12.06
N ASN A 6 -13.58 -10.51 11.77
CA ASN A 6 -14.82 -9.73 11.78
C ASN A 6 -14.76 -8.51 10.89
N VAL A 7 -14.31 -8.73 9.64
CA VAL A 7 -14.16 -7.65 8.67
C VAL A 7 -15.03 -7.92 7.45
N SER A 8 -15.36 -6.86 6.74
CA SER A 8 -16.01 -6.95 5.43
C SER A 8 -14.95 -6.78 4.36
N ILE A 9 -14.97 -7.64 3.36
CA ILE A 9 -14.02 -7.62 2.27
C ILE A 9 -14.75 -7.38 0.96
N ALA A 10 -14.26 -6.42 0.17
CA ALA A 10 -14.78 -6.21 -1.17
C ALA A 10 -14.49 -7.45 -2.02
N LYS A 11 -15.52 -7.96 -2.67
CA LYS A 11 -15.41 -9.19 -3.45
C LYS A 11 -14.48 -9.03 -4.65
N ALA A 12 -14.53 -7.87 -5.29
CA ALA A 12 -13.73 -7.59 -6.46
C ALA A 12 -12.53 -6.72 -6.11
N ALA A 13 -11.39 -7.00 -6.71
CA ALA A 13 -10.21 -6.19 -6.55
C ALA A 13 -10.27 -4.97 -7.47
N SER A 14 -9.67 -3.87 -7.04
CA SER A 14 -9.31 -2.78 -7.93
C SER A 14 -8.04 -3.21 -8.66
N VAL A 15 -8.00 -3.00 -9.95
CA VAL A 15 -6.88 -3.43 -10.79
C VAL A 15 -6.26 -2.17 -11.40
N LEU A 16 -4.99 -1.95 -11.13
CA LEU A 16 -4.27 -0.75 -11.53
C LEU A 16 -3.07 -1.13 -12.39
N PHE A 17 -2.59 -0.16 -13.19
CA PHE A 17 -1.39 -0.32 -14.00
C PHE A 17 -1.45 -1.60 -14.84
N GLU A 18 -2.57 -1.78 -15.56
CA GLU A 18 -2.75 -2.90 -16.50
C GLU A 18 -2.58 -4.27 -15.85
N GLY A 19 -3.02 -4.38 -14.59
CA GLY A 19 -2.96 -5.64 -13.87
C GLY A 19 -1.73 -5.83 -13.00
N ASN A 20 -0.82 -4.87 -13.01
CA ASN A 20 0.43 -5.01 -12.25
C ASN A 20 0.26 -4.72 -10.76
N ILE A 21 -0.79 -3.99 -10.38
CA ILE A 21 -1.10 -3.73 -8.99
C ILE A 21 -2.56 -4.08 -8.74
N THR A 22 -2.83 -4.82 -7.68
CA THR A 22 -4.20 -5.12 -7.25
C THR A 22 -4.42 -4.63 -5.84
N SER A 23 -5.69 -4.33 -5.51
CA SER A 23 -6.05 -3.83 -4.19
C SER A 23 -7.47 -4.27 -3.87
N ARG A 24 -7.68 -4.88 -2.70
CA ARG A 24 -9.01 -5.20 -2.19
C ARG A 24 -9.25 -4.46 -0.90
N SER A 25 -10.41 -3.82 -0.81
CA SER A 25 -10.76 -3.04 0.39
C SER A 25 -11.28 -3.96 1.48
N ILE A 26 -10.83 -3.68 2.70
CA ILE A 26 -11.28 -4.34 3.91
C ILE A 26 -11.83 -3.27 4.84
N GLU A 27 -13.05 -3.48 5.33
CA GLU A 27 -13.67 -2.54 6.26
C GLU A 27 -13.80 -3.20 7.61
N PHE A 28 -13.40 -2.47 8.65
CA PHE A 28 -13.44 -2.93 10.02
C PHE A 28 -14.72 -2.45 10.70
N GLU A 29 -15.06 -3.07 11.84
CA GLU A 29 -16.27 -2.73 12.56
C GLU A 29 -16.31 -1.28 13.04
N ASP A 30 -15.16 -0.68 13.29
CA ASP A 30 -15.05 0.71 13.71
C ASP A 30 -15.13 1.71 12.55
N GLY A 31 -15.33 1.22 11.34
CA GLY A 31 -15.41 2.06 10.15
C GLY A 31 -14.08 2.36 9.51
N SER A 32 -12.98 1.92 10.10
CA SER A 32 -11.66 2.11 9.46
C SER A 32 -11.51 1.17 8.28
N ARG A 33 -10.57 1.49 7.39
CA ARG A 33 -10.39 0.75 6.15
C ARG A 33 -8.92 0.51 5.88
N LYS A 34 -8.64 -0.68 5.36
CA LYS A 34 -7.33 -1.04 4.84
C LYS A 34 -7.51 -1.67 3.46
N THR A 35 -6.43 -1.82 2.74
CA THR A 35 -6.44 -2.57 1.49
C THR A 35 -5.35 -3.62 1.53
N LEU A 36 -5.62 -4.75 0.87
CA LEU A 36 -4.63 -5.81 0.69
C LEU A 36 -4.41 -5.97 -0.80
N GLY A 37 -3.18 -6.19 -1.19
CA GLY A 37 -2.91 -6.34 -2.61
C GLY A 37 -1.52 -6.86 -2.91
N ILE A 38 -1.27 -6.96 -4.20
CA ILE A 38 -0.03 -7.46 -4.76
C ILE A 38 0.47 -6.42 -5.76
N MET A 39 1.79 -6.20 -5.77
CA MET A 39 2.44 -5.39 -6.79
C MET A 39 3.45 -6.26 -7.51
N LEU A 40 3.35 -6.30 -8.83
CA LEU A 40 4.32 -7.02 -9.66
C LEU A 40 5.54 -6.13 -9.93
N PRO A 41 6.69 -6.72 -10.29
CA PRO A 41 7.87 -5.91 -10.61
C PRO A 41 7.58 -4.87 -11.67
N GLY A 42 8.11 -3.67 -11.47
CA GLY A 42 7.91 -2.55 -12.39
C GLY A 42 8.10 -1.23 -11.67
N GLU A 43 7.90 -0.15 -12.41
CA GLU A 43 8.00 1.20 -11.87
C GLU A 43 6.62 1.85 -11.90
N TYR A 44 6.24 2.49 -10.79
CA TYR A 44 4.90 3.06 -10.65
C TYR A 44 4.96 4.42 -10.01
N GLU A 45 4.01 5.28 -10.38
CA GLU A 45 3.83 6.58 -9.74
C GLU A 45 2.41 6.62 -9.19
N LEU A 46 2.29 6.95 -7.91
CA LEU A 46 1.02 6.92 -7.19
C LEU A 46 0.79 8.24 -6.48
N ASN A 47 -0.48 8.53 -6.22
CA ASN A 47 -0.87 9.72 -5.47
C ASN A 47 -1.63 9.32 -4.23
N THR A 48 -1.47 10.12 -3.16
CA THR A 48 -2.22 9.93 -1.93
C THR A 48 -3.17 11.10 -1.70
N VAL A 49 -4.30 10.80 -1.07
CA VAL A 49 -5.20 11.80 -0.52
C VAL A 49 -4.99 11.85 0.98
N HIS A 50 -4.99 10.70 1.61
CA HIS A 50 -4.72 10.56 3.05
C HIS A 50 -3.33 10.01 3.27
N THR A 51 -2.80 10.21 4.47
CA THR A 51 -1.57 9.55 4.89
C THR A 51 -1.80 8.04 4.81
N GLN A 52 -0.83 7.32 4.28
CA GLN A 52 -0.90 5.87 4.16
C GLN A 52 0.26 5.24 4.91
N ILE A 53 -0.04 4.17 5.63
CA ILE A 53 1.00 3.34 6.23
C ILE A 53 1.05 2.07 5.40
N MET A 54 2.18 1.88 4.73
CA MET A 54 2.40 0.72 3.86
C MET A 54 3.08 -0.36 4.68
N ASP A 55 2.39 -1.48 4.81
CA ASP A 55 2.87 -2.63 5.55
C ASP A 55 3.25 -3.70 4.52
N ILE A 56 4.55 -3.87 4.31
CA ILE A 56 5.07 -4.80 3.30
C ILE A 56 5.29 -6.15 3.94
N GLN A 57 4.53 -7.16 3.50
CA GLN A 57 4.63 -8.51 4.05
C GLN A 57 5.79 -9.28 3.44
N ARG A 58 6.05 -9.06 2.15
CA ARG A 58 7.17 -9.69 1.45
C ARG A 58 7.49 -8.89 0.20
N GLY A 59 8.71 -9.08 -0.29
CA GLY A 59 9.18 -8.46 -1.52
C GLY A 59 10.14 -7.34 -1.29
N ASN A 60 10.79 -6.90 -2.37
CA ASN A 60 11.77 -5.81 -2.34
C ASN A 60 11.31 -4.68 -3.22
N LEU A 61 11.44 -3.46 -2.74
CA LEU A 61 11.10 -2.30 -3.54
C LEU A 61 11.92 -1.10 -3.08
N GLU A 62 11.99 -0.11 -3.95
CA GLU A 62 12.54 1.21 -3.62
C GLU A 62 11.41 2.22 -3.67
N VAL A 63 11.45 3.18 -2.76
CA VAL A 63 10.40 4.20 -2.63
C VAL A 63 11.03 5.57 -2.69
N LEU A 64 10.45 6.46 -3.50
CA LEU A 64 10.85 7.86 -3.56
C LEU A 64 9.68 8.71 -3.07
N LEU A 65 9.82 9.26 -1.87
CA LEU A 65 8.83 10.16 -1.29
C LEU A 65 9.18 11.61 -1.65
N PRO A 66 8.22 12.56 -1.53
CA PRO A 66 8.49 13.95 -1.85
C PRO A 66 9.66 14.51 -1.05
N ALA A 67 10.57 15.20 -1.74
CA ALA A 67 11.75 15.84 -1.14
C ALA A 67 12.67 14.89 -0.41
N LYS A 68 12.60 13.60 -0.75
CA LYS A 68 13.45 12.57 -0.16
C LYS A 68 14.24 11.89 -1.25
N GLU A 69 15.15 11.02 -0.85
CA GLU A 69 15.91 10.19 -1.79
C GLU A 69 15.27 8.80 -1.85
N TRP A 70 15.66 8.03 -2.86
CA TRP A 70 15.22 6.64 -2.97
C TRP A 70 15.68 5.85 -1.75
N VAL A 71 14.74 5.10 -1.14
CA VAL A 71 15.03 4.23 -0.01
C VAL A 71 14.60 2.82 -0.36
N THR A 72 15.47 1.86 -0.10
CA THR A 72 15.18 0.45 -0.36
C THR A 72 14.53 -0.17 0.88
N TYR A 73 13.43 -0.90 0.64
CA TYR A 73 12.75 -1.64 1.70
C TYR A 73 12.66 -3.10 1.31
N GLU A 74 12.83 -3.95 2.31
CA GLU A 74 12.68 -5.39 2.14
C GLU A 74 11.71 -5.89 3.21
N GLY A 75 10.68 -6.61 2.77
CA GLY A 75 9.66 -7.10 3.70
C GLY A 75 10.17 -8.22 4.60
N PRO A 76 9.60 -8.35 5.80
CA PRO A 76 8.53 -7.50 6.33
C PRO A 76 9.05 -6.16 6.84
N THR A 77 8.34 -5.10 6.51
CA THR A 77 8.70 -3.75 6.92
C THR A 77 7.50 -2.81 6.74
N THR A 78 7.57 -1.62 7.31
CA THR A 78 6.54 -0.60 7.10
C THR A 78 7.19 0.72 6.75
N PHE A 79 6.45 1.55 6.01
CA PHE A 79 6.84 2.93 5.79
C PHE A 79 5.58 3.78 5.65
N GLU A 80 5.73 5.07 5.88
CA GLU A 80 4.61 6.00 5.84
C GLU A 80 4.73 6.93 4.65
N VAL A 81 3.61 7.14 3.94
CA VAL A 81 3.53 8.07 2.81
C VAL A 81 2.64 9.23 3.23
N PRO A 82 3.12 10.48 3.14
CA PRO A 82 2.32 11.63 3.58
C PRO A 82 1.10 11.84 2.69
N ALA A 83 0.11 12.55 3.25
CA ALA A 83 -1.12 12.89 2.54
C ALA A 83 -0.84 13.85 1.39
N ASN A 84 -1.72 13.85 0.40
CA ASN A 84 -1.69 14.79 -0.73
C ASN A 84 -0.34 14.82 -1.40
N SER A 85 0.22 13.64 -1.64
CA SER A 85 1.58 13.50 -2.15
C SER A 85 1.62 12.59 -3.37
N LYS A 86 2.64 12.84 -4.18
CA LYS A 86 2.97 11.96 -5.30
C LYS A 86 4.24 11.21 -4.91
N PHE A 87 4.26 9.90 -5.08
CA PHE A 87 5.44 9.11 -4.76
C PHE A 87 5.66 8.05 -5.82
N LYS A 88 6.90 7.58 -5.90
CA LYS A 88 7.29 6.61 -6.93
C LYS A 88 7.77 5.34 -6.28
N LEU A 89 7.53 4.22 -6.95
CA LEU A 89 7.95 2.91 -6.51
C LEU A 89 8.73 2.22 -7.63
N ARG A 90 9.78 1.50 -7.24
CA ARG A 90 10.45 0.54 -8.11
C ARG A 90 10.33 -0.81 -7.41
N VAL A 91 9.49 -1.68 -7.95
CA VAL A 91 9.26 -2.99 -7.36
C VAL A 91 10.19 -3.98 -8.06
N HIS A 92 11.05 -4.61 -7.27
CA HIS A 92 12.06 -5.54 -7.82
C HIS A 92 11.62 -6.98 -7.77
N SER A 93 10.88 -7.37 -6.74
CA SER A 93 10.28 -8.69 -6.66
C SER A 93 8.84 -8.50 -6.21
N LEU A 94 7.99 -9.49 -6.47
CA LEU A 94 6.57 -9.40 -6.12
C LEU A 94 6.41 -8.91 -4.68
N VAL A 95 5.62 -7.86 -4.51
CA VAL A 95 5.35 -7.27 -3.20
C VAL A 95 3.94 -7.64 -2.77
N ASP A 96 3.84 -8.17 -1.55
CA ASP A 96 2.58 -8.46 -0.88
C ASP A 96 2.41 -7.39 0.19
N TYR A 97 1.35 -6.59 0.10
CA TYR A 97 1.23 -5.42 0.97
C TYR A 97 -0.15 -5.26 1.58
N CYS A 98 -0.17 -4.58 2.72
CA CYS A 98 -1.37 -4.06 3.33
C CYS A 98 -1.21 -2.55 3.48
N CYS A 99 -2.18 -1.78 3.03
CA CYS A 99 -2.15 -0.33 3.16
C CYS A 99 -3.21 0.12 4.15
N HIS A 100 -2.78 0.87 5.17
CA HIS A 100 -3.69 1.46 6.14
C HIS A 100 -3.84 2.95 5.83
N PHE A 101 -5.09 3.39 5.68
CA PHE A 101 -5.39 4.81 5.41
C PHE A 101 -5.64 5.51 6.75
N VAL A 102 -4.86 6.56 7.00
CA VAL A 102 -4.98 7.35 8.20
C VAL A 102 -5.77 8.60 7.86
N LYS A 103 -6.87 8.84 8.58
CA LYS A 103 -7.63 10.08 8.38
C LYS A 103 -6.83 11.23 8.94
N ASN A 104 -6.69 12.27 8.13
CA ASN A 104 -5.98 13.47 8.56
C ASN A 104 -6.95 14.48 9.14
N GLY A 105 -6.46 15.19 10.11
CA GLY A 105 -7.16 16.35 10.59
C GLY A 105 -8.45 16.14 11.27
N ILE A 106 -8.67 15.16 11.87
CA ILE A 106 -9.83 15.05 12.51
C ILE A 106 -10.39 15.09 13.26
#